data_da87fe081f769290b4600fe704d857e9
#
_entry.id   da87fe081f769290b4600fe704d857e9
#
_cell.length_a   1.000
_cell.length_b   1.000
_cell.length_c   1.000
_cell.angle_alpha   90.00
_cell.angle_beta   90.00
_cell.angle_gamma   90.00
#
_symmetry.space_group_name_H-M   'P 1'
#
loop_
_entity.id
_entity.type
_entity.pdbx_description
1 polymer ?
#
loop_
_entity_poly.entity_id
_entity_poly.type
_entity_poly.pdbx_seq_one_letter_code
_entity_poly.pdbx_strand_id
1 'polypeptide(L)'
;MADPVALSVSDAMRLAKGALEQIAARVVGEVSDCTVKPGYKAVYFTIRDEYAVMPCLMWRDAFDQSGVDLRAGMLVEVAGTFTAYPPKGRMQFQARSIAQAGEGVLRLQVAALARRLEAEGLMREERKRPLPRFPQAITSSAAGK
;
A
#
# COMPACT_ATOMS: atom_id res chain seq x y z
N MET A 1 24.25 16.28 -14.79
CA MET A 1 23.95 15.81 -13.46
C MET A 1 25.07 14.98 -12.91
N ALA A 2 25.45 15.27 -11.69
CA ALA A 2 26.52 14.49 -11.05
C ALA A 2 26.03 13.08 -10.70
N ASP A 3 26.93 12.13 -10.72
CA ASP A 3 26.62 10.78 -10.32
C ASP A 3 26.27 10.74 -8.82
N PRO A 4 25.32 9.91 -8.42
CA PRO A 4 25.02 9.78 -7.00
C PRO A 4 26.22 9.25 -6.24
N VAL A 5 26.36 9.72 -5.03
CA VAL A 5 27.37 9.19 -4.13
C VAL A 5 26.96 7.77 -3.73
N ALA A 6 27.94 6.88 -3.67
CA ALA A 6 27.68 5.51 -3.24
C ALA A 6 27.24 5.50 -1.78
N LEU A 7 26.22 4.71 -1.47
CA LEU A 7 25.67 4.60 -0.13
C LEU A 7 25.84 3.18 0.38
N SER A 8 25.94 3.04 1.71
CA SER A 8 25.80 1.72 2.31
C SER A 8 24.36 1.24 2.14
N VAL A 9 24.13 -0.05 2.27
CA VAL A 9 22.77 -0.61 2.20
C VAL A 9 21.90 0.03 3.29
N SER A 10 22.43 0.20 4.49
CA SER A 10 21.69 0.84 5.57
C SER A 10 21.27 2.26 5.22
N ASP A 11 22.17 3.03 4.64
CA ASP A 11 21.89 4.41 4.27
C ASP A 11 20.87 4.47 3.14
N ALA A 12 21.01 3.59 2.14
CA ALA A 12 20.07 3.53 1.04
C ALA A 12 18.67 3.19 1.54
N MET A 13 18.55 2.21 2.43
CA MET A 13 17.25 1.84 3.00
C MET A 13 16.67 2.95 3.85
N ARG A 14 17.51 3.67 4.58
CA ARG A 14 17.05 4.81 5.38
C ARG A 14 16.52 5.93 4.50
N LEU A 15 17.19 6.19 3.39
CA LEU A 15 16.75 7.19 2.43
C LEU A 15 15.39 6.79 1.83
N ALA A 16 15.24 5.53 1.43
CA ALA A 16 13.98 5.04 0.89
C ALA A 16 12.87 5.12 1.93
N LYS A 17 13.18 4.75 3.17
CA LYS A 17 12.21 4.82 4.27
C LYS A 17 11.72 6.24 4.46
N GLY A 18 12.63 7.21 4.46
CA GLY A 18 12.25 8.61 4.61
C GLY A 18 11.35 9.10 3.50
N ALA A 19 11.65 8.71 2.27
CA ALA A 19 10.82 9.08 1.13
C ALA A 19 9.44 8.45 1.21
N LEU A 20 9.37 7.17 1.58
CA LEU A 20 8.09 6.47 1.74
C LEU A 20 7.22 7.11 2.81
N GLU A 21 7.84 7.56 3.89
CA GLU A 21 7.10 8.16 5.01
C GLU A 21 6.45 9.49 4.68
N GLN A 22 6.80 10.07 3.52
CA GLN A 22 6.12 11.26 3.02
C GLN A 22 4.84 10.93 2.24
N ILE A 23 4.59 9.67 1.97
CA ILE A 23 3.43 9.25 1.18
C ILE A 23 2.31 8.83 2.12
N ALA A 24 1.27 9.66 2.20
CA ALA A 24 0.08 9.35 2.97
C ALA A 24 -1.01 8.86 2.03
N ALA A 25 -1.79 7.89 2.47
CA ALA A 25 -2.83 7.31 1.62
C ALA A 25 -3.96 6.72 2.45
N ARG A 26 -5.10 6.56 1.80
CA ARG A 26 -6.22 5.74 2.30
C ARG A 26 -6.37 4.60 1.33
N VAL A 27 -6.36 3.39 1.84
CA VAL A 27 -6.33 2.19 1.01
C VAL A 27 -7.44 1.25 1.42
N VAL A 28 -8.15 0.71 0.45
CA VAL A 28 -9.21 -0.26 0.66
C VAL A 28 -8.75 -1.60 0.12
N GLY A 29 -8.92 -2.64 0.90
CA GLY A 29 -8.55 -3.97 0.45
C GLY A 29 -9.14 -5.05 1.32
N GLU A 30 -8.92 -6.29 0.89
CA GLU A 30 -9.36 -7.47 1.63
C GLU A 30 -8.22 -7.97 2.49
N VAL A 31 -8.52 -8.28 3.76
CA VAL A 31 -7.52 -8.84 4.66
C VAL A 31 -7.24 -10.27 4.24
N SER A 32 -6.00 -10.56 3.85
CA SER A 32 -5.60 -11.92 3.48
C SER A 32 -5.07 -12.69 4.67
N ASP A 33 -4.38 -12.01 5.59
CA ASP A 33 -3.96 -12.63 6.85
C ASP A 33 -3.81 -11.55 7.91
N CYS A 34 -3.84 -11.97 9.16
CA CYS A 34 -3.64 -11.05 10.27
C CYS A 34 -3.06 -11.79 11.47
N THR A 35 -2.24 -11.08 12.23
CA THR A 35 -1.66 -11.59 13.46
C THR A 35 -1.95 -10.58 14.57
N VAL A 36 -2.87 -10.97 15.45
CA VAL A 36 -3.28 -10.17 16.59
C VAL A 36 -2.98 -10.98 17.83
N LYS A 37 -1.79 -10.82 18.38
CA LYS A 37 -1.36 -11.60 19.53
C LYS A 37 -1.35 -10.74 20.79
N PRO A 38 -1.87 -11.25 21.91
CA PRO A 38 -1.80 -10.51 23.17
C PRO A 38 -0.36 -10.18 23.54
N GLY A 39 -0.13 -8.99 24.04
CA GLY A 39 1.18 -8.56 24.46
C GLY A 39 2.06 -7.98 23.37
N TYR A 40 1.68 -8.10 22.11
CA TYR A 40 2.43 -7.48 21.03
C TYR A 40 2.07 -5.99 20.94
N LYS A 41 3.08 -5.15 20.69
CA LYS A 41 2.87 -3.71 20.60
C LYS A 41 2.21 -3.31 19.28
N ALA A 42 2.28 -4.16 18.29
CA ALA A 42 1.72 -3.87 16.98
C ALA A 42 0.93 -5.06 16.47
N VAL A 43 -0.05 -4.75 15.65
CA VAL A 43 -0.84 -5.75 14.94
C VAL A 43 -0.35 -5.76 13.50
N TYR A 44 -0.05 -6.95 12.98
CA TYR A 44 0.43 -7.12 11.61
C TYR A 44 -0.65 -7.79 10.78
N PHE A 45 -0.88 -7.27 9.60
CA PHE A 45 -1.86 -7.84 8.69
C PHE A 45 -1.47 -7.49 7.26
N THR A 46 -2.06 -8.20 6.32
CA THR A 46 -1.83 -7.94 4.89
C THR A 46 -3.18 -7.70 4.25
N ILE A 47 -3.28 -6.66 3.44
CA ILE A 47 -4.46 -6.44 2.63
C ILE A 47 -4.09 -6.60 1.17
N ARG A 48 -5.10 -6.90 0.34
CA ARG A 48 -4.85 -7.18 -1.06
C ARG A 48 -6.03 -6.80 -1.93
N ASP A 49 -5.76 -6.69 -3.22
CA ASP A 49 -6.78 -6.69 -4.26
C ASP A 49 -6.42 -7.76 -5.28
N GLU A 50 -6.93 -7.67 -6.50
CA GLU A 50 -6.67 -8.67 -7.54
C GLU A 50 -5.22 -8.68 -7.99
N TYR A 51 -4.50 -7.58 -7.83
CA TYR A 51 -3.21 -7.40 -8.49
C TYR A 51 -2.04 -7.25 -7.52
N ALA A 52 -2.31 -6.90 -6.27
CA ALA A 52 -1.22 -6.54 -5.35
C ALA A 52 -1.57 -6.91 -3.92
N VAL A 53 -0.52 -7.08 -3.14
CA VAL A 53 -0.63 -7.27 -1.69
C VAL A 53 0.16 -6.16 -1.02
N MET A 54 -0.29 -5.76 0.17
CA MET A 54 0.38 -4.70 0.92
C MET A 54 0.47 -5.12 2.39
N PRO A 55 1.70 -5.34 2.88
CA PRO A 55 1.88 -5.61 4.30
C PRO A 55 1.59 -4.36 5.11
N CYS A 56 0.87 -4.53 6.19
CA CYS A 56 0.48 -3.42 7.05
C CYS A 56 0.86 -3.70 8.49
N LEU A 57 1.08 -2.63 9.23
CA LEU A 57 1.18 -2.71 10.68
C LEU A 57 0.39 -1.58 11.30
N MET A 58 -0.10 -1.79 12.51
CA MET A 58 -0.82 -0.78 13.24
C MET A 58 -0.47 -0.91 14.71
N TRP A 59 -0.14 0.21 15.35
CA TRP A 59 0.19 0.16 16.77
C TRP A 59 -1.02 -0.29 17.57
N ARG A 60 -0.75 -1.06 18.61
CA ARG A 60 -1.81 -1.73 19.38
C ARG A 60 -2.84 -0.77 19.96
N ASP A 61 -2.37 0.35 20.47
CA ASP A 61 -3.27 1.32 21.08
C ASP A 61 -4.28 1.86 20.07
N ALA A 62 -3.80 2.23 18.89
CA ALA A 62 -4.67 2.73 17.83
C ALA A 62 -5.60 1.64 17.32
N PHE A 63 -5.10 0.40 17.23
CA PHE A 63 -5.92 -0.72 16.80
C PHE A 63 -7.06 -0.98 17.78
N ASP A 64 -6.74 -1.01 19.07
CA ASP A 64 -7.74 -1.26 20.09
C ASP A 64 -8.81 -0.18 20.10
N GLN A 65 -8.41 1.08 19.89
CA GLN A 65 -9.35 2.19 19.82
C GLN A 65 -10.27 2.12 18.61
N SER A 66 -9.84 1.46 17.54
CA SER A 66 -10.66 1.35 16.34
C SER A 66 -11.90 0.51 16.52
N GLY A 67 -11.86 -0.43 17.47
CA GLY A 67 -12.98 -1.34 17.71
C GLY A 67 -13.16 -2.39 16.63
N VAL A 68 -12.26 -2.49 15.66
CA VAL A 68 -12.37 -3.45 14.57
C VAL A 68 -11.92 -4.83 15.04
N ASP A 69 -12.74 -5.84 14.77
CA ASP A 69 -12.38 -7.24 15.02
C ASP A 69 -11.81 -7.80 13.71
N LEU A 70 -10.49 -7.69 13.59
CA LEU A 70 -9.80 -7.96 12.32
C LEU A 70 -9.78 -9.46 12.02
N ARG A 71 -10.25 -9.81 10.83
CA ARG A 71 -10.31 -11.22 10.40
C ARG A 71 -9.99 -11.31 8.92
N ALA A 72 -9.41 -12.44 8.53
CA ALA A 72 -9.16 -12.71 7.12
C ALA A 72 -10.48 -12.74 6.35
N GLY A 73 -10.46 -12.17 5.17
CA GLY A 73 -11.63 -12.11 4.31
C GLY A 73 -12.47 -10.85 4.43
N MET A 74 -12.24 -10.04 5.47
CA MET A 74 -13.03 -8.83 5.60
C MET A 74 -12.45 -7.69 4.76
N LEU A 75 -13.30 -6.79 4.34
CA LEU A 75 -12.89 -5.59 3.61
C LEU A 75 -12.65 -4.47 4.60
N VAL A 76 -11.51 -3.82 4.50
CA VAL A 76 -11.15 -2.74 5.40
C VAL A 76 -10.65 -1.54 4.61
N GLU A 77 -10.77 -0.40 5.23
CA GLU A 77 -10.16 0.83 4.76
C GLU A 77 -9.14 1.26 5.81
N VAL A 78 -7.89 1.43 5.40
CA VAL A 78 -6.82 1.87 6.29
C VAL A 78 -6.32 3.22 5.83
N ALA A 79 -5.93 4.06 6.77
CA ALA A 79 -5.32 5.35 6.46
C ALA A 79 -4.02 5.45 7.23
N GLY A 80 -2.99 5.95 6.57
CA GLY A 80 -1.69 6.09 7.21
C GLY A 80 -0.63 6.49 6.21
N THR A 81 0.60 6.07 6.47
CA THR A 81 1.74 6.39 5.61
C THR A 81 2.52 5.12 5.30
N PHE A 82 3.21 5.14 4.17
CA PHE A 82 4.14 4.07 3.85
C PHE A 82 5.38 4.19 4.71
N THR A 83 6.06 3.08 4.92
CA THR A 83 7.32 3.04 5.61
C THR A 83 8.12 1.83 5.13
N ALA A 84 9.28 1.62 5.68
CA ALA A 84 10.11 0.48 5.36
C ALA A 84 10.67 -0.13 6.64
N TYR A 85 10.95 -1.41 6.58
CA TYR A 85 11.63 -2.10 7.66
C TYR A 85 12.99 -2.56 7.16
N PRO A 86 14.04 -1.75 7.38
CA PRO A 86 15.36 -2.01 6.80
C PRO A 86 15.96 -3.38 7.12
N PRO A 87 15.84 -3.91 8.36
CA PRO A 87 16.43 -5.22 8.63
C PRO A 87 15.93 -6.36 7.75
N LYS A 88 14.71 -6.23 7.21
CA LYS A 88 14.15 -7.25 6.33
C LYS A 88 14.04 -6.80 4.89
N GLY A 89 14.44 -5.57 4.58
CA GLY A 89 14.36 -5.04 3.23
C GLY A 89 12.93 -4.94 2.71
N ARG A 90 11.97 -4.60 3.57
CA ARG A 90 10.55 -4.64 3.22
C ARG A 90 9.91 -3.28 3.27
N MET A 91 9.02 -3.05 2.33
CA MET A 91 8.09 -1.93 2.39
C MET A 91 6.86 -2.35 3.19
N GLN A 92 6.34 -1.43 3.99
CA GLN A 92 5.14 -1.67 4.79
C GLN A 92 4.27 -0.42 4.76
N PHE A 93 3.00 -0.62 5.11
CA PHE A 93 2.09 0.50 5.33
C PHE A 93 1.79 0.60 6.82
N GLN A 94 2.11 1.74 7.41
CA GLN A 94 1.82 1.97 8.82
C GLN A 94 0.45 2.62 8.93
N ALA A 95 -0.56 1.82 9.27
CA ALA A 95 -1.92 2.30 9.41
C ALA A 95 -2.07 3.09 10.71
N ARG A 96 -2.72 4.22 10.62
CA ARG A 96 -3.07 5.03 11.79
C ARG A 96 -4.52 4.86 12.16
N SER A 97 -5.35 4.48 11.20
CA SER A 97 -6.74 4.17 11.45
C SER A 97 -7.16 3.02 10.57
N ILE A 98 -8.17 2.30 11.02
CA ILE A 98 -8.74 1.18 10.29
C ILE A 98 -10.24 1.16 10.55
N ALA A 99 -11.01 0.86 9.51
CA ALA A 99 -12.45 0.70 9.61
C ALA A 99 -12.89 -0.40 8.68
N GLN A 100 -13.96 -1.09 9.01
CA GLN A 100 -14.54 -2.07 8.12
C GLN A 100 -15.20 -1.33 6.97
N ALA A 101 -14.84 -1.71 5.74
CA ALA A 101 -15.39 -1.07 4.55
C ALA A 101 -16.66 -1.79 4.13
N GLY A 102 -17.66 -1.02 3.73
CA GLY A 102 -18.84 -1.59 3.12
C GLY A 102 -18.59 -1.87 1.65
N GLU A 103 -19.30 -2.86 1.13
CA GLU A 103 -19.13 -3.27 -0.25
C GLU A 103 -19.36 -2.11 -1.24
N GLY A 104 -20.36 -1.25 -0.95
CA GLY A 104 -20.62 -0.11 -1.81
C GLY A 104 -19.47 0.88 -1.87
N VAL A 105 -18.82 1.13 -0.73
CA VAL A 105 -17.68 2.02 -0.67
C VAL A 105 -16.52 1.46 -1.48
N LEU A 106 -16.28 0.16 -1.35
CA LEU A 106 -15.22 -0.49 -2.12
C LEU A 106 -15.47 -0.35 -3.62
N ARG A 107 -16.68 -0.58 -4.07
CA ARG A 107 -17.01 -0.46 -5.50
C ARG A 107 -16.78 0.94 -6.03
N LEU A 108 -17.20 1.94 -5.28
CA LEU A 108 -17.02 3.32 -5.70
C LEU A 108 -15.55 3.69 -5.82
N GLN A 109 -14.74 3.27 -4.87
CA GLN A 109 -13.32 3.59 -4.89
C GLN A 109 -12.59 2.85 -6.00
N VAL A 110 -12.92 1.59 -6.22
CA VAL A 110 -12.31 0.82 -7.30
C VAL A 110 -12.67 1.40 -8.65
N ALA A 111 -13.94 1.80 -8.85
CA ALA A 111 -14.35 2.40 -10.10
C ALA A 111 -13.64 3.72 -10.36
N ALA A 112 -13.49 4.56 -9.34
CA ALA A 112 -12.80 5.83 -9.49
C ALA A 112 -11.32 5.62 -9.81
N LEU A 113 -10.69 4.66 -9.17
CA LEU A 113 -9.29 4.33 -9.42
C LEU A 113 -9.10 3.80 -10.84
N ALA A 114 -9.99 2.93 -11.28
CA ALA A 114 -9.92 2.37 -12.63
C ALA A 114 -9.97 3.46 -13.68
N ARG A 115 -10.89 4.42 -13.52
CA ARG A 115 -10.98 5.53 -14.46
C ARG A 115 -9.73 6.38 -14.48
N ARG A 116 -9.13 6.62 -13.32
CA ARG A 116 -7.90 7.39 -13.24
C ARG A 116 -6.75 6.67 -13.92
N LEU A 117 -6.63 5.38 -13.70
CA LEU A 117 -5.58 4.59 -14.31
C LEU A 117 -5.71 4.52 -15.81
N GLU A 118 -6.93 4.43 -16.32
CA GLU A 118 -7.17 4.46 -17.75
C GLU A 118 -6.69 5.76 -18.38
N ALA A 119 -7.02 6.88 -17.75
CA ALA A 119 -6.58 8.19 -18.24
C ALA A 119 -5.05 8.30 -18.22
N GLU A 120 -4.42 7.85 -17.17
CA GLU A 120 -2.97 7.87 -17.09
C GLU A 120 -2.32 6.94 -18.10
N GLY A 121 -2.92 5.78 -18.31
CA GLY A 121 -2.44 4.84 -19.30
C GLY A 121 -2.47 5.38 -20.69
N LEU A 122 -3.55 6.06 -21.05
CA LEU A 122 -3.67 6.70 -22.36
C LEU A 122 -2.59 7.76 -22.54
N MET A 123 -2.32 8.53 -21.52
CA MET A 123 -1.29 9.55 -21.62
C MET A 123 0.10 8.94 -21.81
N ARG A 124 0.35 7.83 -21.16
CA ARG A 124 1.63 7.14 -21.30
C ARG A 124 1.80 6.57 -22.71
N GLU A 125 0.74 6.00 -23.24
CA GLU A 125 0.79 5.45 -24.58
C GLU A 125 1.09 6.50 -25.63
N GLU A 126 0.51 7.67 -25.43
CA GLU A 126 0.79 8.77 -26.33
C GLU A 126 2.22 9.23 -26.30
N ARG A 127 2.84 9.08 -25.13
CA ARG A 127 4.23 9.46 -24.97
C ARG A 127 5.19 8.41 -25.42
N LYS A 128 4.79 7.12 -25.32
CA LYS A 128 5.67 6.10 -25.20
C LYS A 128 6.14 5.47 -26.30
N ARG A 129 6.07 4.96 -25.83
CA ARG A 129 5.82 4.17 -24.85
C ARG A 129 6.44 3.17 -24.44
N PRO A 130 6.44 2.83 -23.88
CA PRO A 130 6.36 1.88 -23.17
C PRO A 130 6.50 1.73 -22.00
N LEU A 131 6.14 1.73 -21.12
CA LEU A 131 6.06 1.01 -19.96
C LEU A 131 5.87 0.28 -19.35
N PRO A 132 5.79 0.28 -19.41
CA PRO A 132 5.41 -0.62 -18.49
C PRO A 132 5.40 -0.99 -17.68
N ARG A 133 5.16 -0.61 -17.61
CA ARG A 133 4.89 -1.12 -16.61
C ARG A 133 4.83 -1.15 -15.62
N PHE A 134 4.64 -0.48 -15.74
CA PHE A 134 4.34 -0.66 -14.71
C PHE A 134 3.98 -0.97 -14.43
N PRO A 135 3.88 -0.65 -14.62
CA PRO A 135 3.33 -0.97 -14.17
C PRO A 135 2.98 -1.07 -14.03
N GLN A 136 2.66 -0.67 -14.34
CA GLN A 136 2.20 -0.86 -14.08
C GLN A 136 1.82 -1.06 -13.90
N ALA A 137 1.71 -0.57 -14.35
CA ALA A 137 1.26 -0.77 -14.15
C ALA A 137 0.99 -0.97 -14.35
N ILE A 138 0.68 -0.69 -14.58
CA ILE A 138 0.25 -0.99 -14.67
C ILE A 138 -0.02 -1.38 -15.17
N THR A 139 -0.23 -0.90 -15.54
CA THR A 139 -0.53 -1.35 -15.88
C THR A 139 -0.67 -1.75 -16.42
N SER A 140 -0.86 -1.37 -16.80
CA SER A 140 -1.07 -1.80 -17.12
C SER A 140 -1.17 -2.15 -17.56
N SER A 141 -1.33 -1.77 -17.91
CA SER A 141 -1.52 -2.17 -18.11
C SER A 141 -1.65 -2.55 -18.40
N ALA A 142 -1.78 -2.12 -18.83
CA ALA A 142 -1.98 -2.54 -18.86
C ALA A 142 -2.09 -2.94 -19.17
N ALA A 143 -2.09 -2.47 -19.59
CA ALA A 143 -2.21 -2.94 -19.55
C ALA A 143 -2.34 -3.49 -19.80
N GLY A 144 -2.32 -3.12 -20.26
CA GLY A 144 -2.48 -3.66 -20.09
C GLY A 144 -2.46 -4.33 -20.39
N LYS A 145 -2.48 -4.11 -20.73
CA LYS A 145 -2.54 -4.68 -20.74
C LYS A 145 -2.75 -5.03 -20.66
#